data_eb867a840105f8ccbd1683cc9832b35a
#
_entry.id   eb867a840105f8ccbd1683cc9832b35a
#
_cell.length_a   1.000
_cell.length_b   1.000
_cell.length_c   1.000
_cell.angle_alpha   90.00
_cell.angle_beta   90.00
_cell.angle_gamma   90.00
#
_symmetry.space_group_name_H-M   'P 1'
#
loop_
_entity.id
_entity.type
_entity.pdbx_description
1 polymer ?
#
loop_
_entity_poly.entity_id
_entity_poly.type
_entity_poly.pdbx_seq_one_letter_code
_entity_poly.pdbx_strand_id
1 'polypeptide(L)'
;NQFDYIFQPVPYPGIPQIDWNLIDGIFQTPAKHTVETVNVTHFKLPVIGFIFNKFAYVTDANFISESEKEKLKGLDVLVLNALRRESHISHFTLAEATALAIELGAKQTYFTHMSHQIGLHEDVCAELPEGIDLAYDGLSIDLPD
;
A
#
# COMPACT_ATOMS: atom_id res chain seq x y z
N ASN A 1 2.64 20.09 22.19
CA ASN A 1 2.17 18.81 21.62
C ASN A 1 2.20 17.75 22.73
N GLN A 2 1.17 16.90 22.82
CA GLN A 2 1.07 15.91 23.92
C GLN A 2 2.25 14.90 23.98
N PHE A 3 2.97 14.74 22.87
CA PHE A 3 4.05 13.77 22.71
C PHE A 3 5.44 14.39 22.54
N ASP A 4 5.61 15.71 22.75
CA ASP A 4 6.90 16.39 22.54
C ASP A 4 8.02 15.80 23.42
N TYR A 5 7.68 15.17 24.56
CA TYR A 5 8.64 14.56 25.47
C TYR A 5 9.41 13.38 24.87
N ILE A 6 8.85 12.66 23.89
CA ILE A 6 9.54 11.53 23.24
C ILE A 6 10.59 11.97 22.21
N PHE A 7 10.60 13.25 21.84
CA PHE A 7 11.52 13.85 20.88
C PHE A 7 12.57 14.78 21.53
N GLN A 8 12.63 14.80 22.86
CA GLN A 8 13.58 15.68 23.56
C GLN A 8 14.99 15.09 23.56
N PRO A 9 16.04 15.94 23.41
CA PRO A 9 17.44 15.49 23.33
C PRO A 9 17.99 14.92 24.64
N VAL A 10 17.33 15.16 25.77
CA VAL A 10 17.71 14.60 27.08
C VAL A 10 16.60 13.72 27.60
N PRO A 11 16.73 12.41 27.46
CA PRO A 11 15.69 11.49 27.86
C PRO A 11 15.59 11.37 29.38
N TYR A 12 14.39 11.49 29.90
CA TYR A 12 14.08 11.04 31.27
C TYR A 12 14.07 9.50 31.29
N PRO A 13 14.66 8.85 32.30
CA PRO A 13 14.66 7.37 32.37
C PRO A 13 13.26 6.79 32.27
N GLY A 14 13.05 5.83 31.36
CA GLY A 14 11.77 5.15 31.14
C GLY A 14 10.87 5.79 30.08
N ILE A 15 11.30 6.87 29.41
CA ILE A 15 10.57 7.42 28.26
C ILE A 15 11.00 6.70 26.97
N PRO A 16 10.08 6.25 26.12
CA PRO A 16 10.40 5.74 24.80
C PRO A 16 11.14 6.80 23.97
N GLN A 17 12.17 6.39 23.27
CA GLN A 17 12.90 7.26 22.35
C GLN A 17 12.60 6.88 20.92
N ILE A 18 12.45 7.89 20.05
CA ILE A 18 12.21 7.69 18.62
C ILE A 18 13.29 8.41 17.84
N ASP A 19 14.06 7.64 17.08
CA ASP A 19 15.00 8.16 16.10
C ASP A 19 14.30 8.34 14.76
N TRP A 20 14.41 9.54 14.19
CA TRP A 20 13.85 9.87 12.90
C TRP A 20 14.85 9.57 11.79
N ASN A 21 14.41 8.81 10.79
CA ASN A 21 15.16 8.62 9.55
C ASN A 21 14.30 9.09 8.38
N LEU A 22 14.82 10.05 7.62
CA LEU A 22 14.18 10.48 6.39
C LEU A 22 14.35 9.38 5.33
N ILE A 23 13.25 9.05 4.68
CA ILE A 23 13.21 8.08 3.59
C ILE A 23 13.11 8.86 2.28
N ASP A 24 14.01 8.58 1.34
CA ASP A 24 14.00 9.13 -0.01
C ASP A 24 14.35 8.03 -1.02
N GLY A 25 13.37 7.68 -1.86
CA GLY A 25 13.55 6.69 -2.90
C GLY A 25 13.86 5.27 -2.37
N ILE A 26 15.12 4.87 -2.42
CA ILE A 26 15.55 3.54 -1.99
C ILE A 26 16.24 3.62 -0.63
N PHE A 27 15.84 2.78 0.31
CA PHE A 27 16.44 2.71 1.63
C PHE A 27 16.59 1.25 2.11
N GLN A 28 17.34 1.05 3.19
CA GLN A 28 17.47 -0.25 3.85
C GLN A 28 16.78 -0.24 5.21
N THR A 29 16.03 -1.30 5.48
CA THR A 29 15.49 -1.56 6.82
C THR A 29 16.61 -1.93 7.81
N PRO A 30 16.37 -1.90 9.14
CA PRO A 30 17.32 -2.41 10.13
C PRO A 30 17.73 -3.87 9.88
N ALA A 31 16.87 -4.68 9.28
CA ALA A 31 17.14 -6.06 8.88
C ALA A 31 17.90 -6.17 7.54
N LYS A 32 18.37 -5.04 6.98
CA LYS A 32 19.12 -4.93 5.71
C LYS A 32 18.34 -5.32 4.45
N HIS A 33 17.02 -5.32 4.51
CA HIS A 33 16.22 -5.46 3.31
C HIS A 33 16.16 -4.13 2.57
N THR A 34 16.34 -4.18 1.26
CA THR A 34 16.19 -3.02 0.38
C THR A 34 14.71 -2.80 0.09
N VAL A 35 14.25 -1.56 0.29
CA VAL A 35 12.88 -1.14 0.01
C VAL A 35 12.94 0.08 -0.92
N GLU A 36 12.13 0.08 -1.97
CA GLU A 36 11.93 1.22 -2.85
C GLU A 36 10.59 1.89 -2.55
N THR A 37 10.52 3.22 -2.63
CA THR A 37 9.28 3.97 -2.46
C THR A 37 8.58 4.21 -3.77
N VAL A 38 7.24 4.18 -3.72
CA VAL A 38 6.35 4.59 -4.80
C VAL A 38 5.57 5.81 -4.35
N ASN A 39 5.70 6.92 -5.06
CA ASN A 39 4.96 8.14 -4.74
C ASN A 39 3.55 8.06 -5.33
N VAL A 40 2.57 8.17 -4.48
CA VAL A 40 1.15 8.15 -4.84
C VAL A 40 0.44 9.35 -4.22
N THR A 41 -0.80 9.58 -4.60
CA THR A 41 -1.56 10.72 -4.11
C THR A 41 -2.85 10.27 -3.46
N HIS A 42 -3.11 10.76 -2.27
CA HIS A 42 -4.39 10.66 -1.55
C HIS A 42 -5.09 12.03 -1.63
N PHE A 43 -5.98 12.21 -2.59
CA PHE A 43 -6.56 13.49 -2.96
C PHE A 43 -5.49 14.52 -3.35
N LYS A 44 -5.04 15.39 -2.43
CA LYS A 44 -3.98 16.39 -2.63
C LYS A 44 -2.73 16.12 -1.79
N LEU A 45 -2.75 15.08 -0.98
CA LEU A 45 -1.65 14.74 -0.09
C LEU A 45 -0.72 13.73 -0.76
N PRO A 46 0.59 13.96 -0.75
CA PRO A 46 1.55 12.95 -1.15
C PRO A 46 1.57 11.82 -0.11
N VAL A 47 1.55 10.59 -0.59
CA VAL A 47 1.61 9.36 0.21
C VAL A 47 2.65 8.45 -0.42
N ILE A 48 3.24 7.56 0.35
CA ILE A 48 4.29 6.64 -0.08
C ILE A 48 3.77 5.21 0.03
N GLY A 49 3.82 4.47 -1.08
CA GLY A 49 3.78 3.01 -1.11
C GLY A 49 5.19 2.44 -1.06
N PHE A 50 5.31 1.12 -0.87
CA PHE A 50 6.59 0.44 -0.70
C PHE A 50 6.69 -0.77 -1.62
N ILE A 51 7.88 -0.95 -2.23
CA ILE A 51 8.24 -2.14 -2.99
C ILE A 51 9.36 -2.86 -2.24
N PHE A 52 9.18 -4.14 -2.04
CA PHE A 52 10.15 -5.06 -1.47
C PHE A 52 10.29 -6.27 -2.40
N ASN A 53 11.45 -6.43 -3.04
CA ASN A 53 11.66 -7.43 -4.09
C ASN A 53 10.56 -7.36 -5.18
N LYS A 54 9.73 -8.39 -5.29
CA LYS A 54 8.60 -8.49 -6.24
C LYS A 54 7.23 -8.29 -5.58
N PHE A 55 7.21 -7.71 -4.39
CA PHE A 55 6.01 -7.36 -3.63
C PHE A 55 5.87 -5.85 -3.54
N ALA A 56 4.68 -5.32 -3.73
CA ALA A 56 4.38 -3.92 -3.44
C ALA A 56 3.15 -3.77 -2.55
N TYR A 57 3.20 -2.79 -1.65
CA TYR A 57 2.09 -2.38 -0.80
C TYR A 57 1.79 -0.89 -1.03
N VAL A 58 0.65 -0.63 -1.65
CA VAL A 58 0.18 0.72 -2.00
C VAL A 58 -1.23 0.90 -1.44
N THR A 59 -1.37 1.74 -0.43
CA THR A 59 -2.68 2.03 0.18
C THR A 59 -2.90 3.54 0.26
N ASP A 60 -4.14 3.94 0.53
CA ASP A 60 -4.51 5.35 0.61
C ASP A 60 -4.15 6.14 -0.65
N ALA A 61 -4.50 5.60 -1.81
CA ALA A 61 -4.22 6.23 -3.10
C ALA A 61 -5.47 6.37 -3.95
N ASN A 62 -5.53 7.45 -4.72
CA ASN A 62 -6.49 7.66 -5.80
C ASN A 62 -5.81 8.06 -7.11
N PHE A 63 -4.48 8.22 -7.10
CA PHE A 63 -3.71 8.54 -8.29
C PHE A 63 -2.26 8.04 -8.15
N ILE A 64 -1.73 7.47 -9.24
CA ILE A 64 -0.35 7.05 -9.42
C ILE A 64 0.11 7.58 -10.78
N SER A 65 1.22 8.31 -10.83
CA SER A 65 1.76 8.81 -12.10
C SER A 65 2.32 7.68 -12.97
N GLU A 66 2.40 7.89 -14.28
CA GLU A 66 2.94 6.89 -15.20
C GLU A 66 4.37 6.44 -14.83
N SER A 67 5.21 7.38 -14.40
CA SER A 67 6.58 7.06 -13.96
C SER A 67 6.62 6.17 -12.70
N GLU A 68 5.66 6.32 -11.79
CA GLU A 68 5.56 5.49 -10.59
C GLU A 68 4.90 4.13 -10.91
N LYS A 69 3.96 4.08 -11.87
CA LYS A 69 3.39 2.82 -12.37
C LYS A 69 4.46 1.91 -12.98
N GLU A 70 5.48 2.46 -13.66
CA GLU A 70 6.57 1.66 -14.20
C GLU A 70 7.32 0.86 -13.15
N LYS A 71 7.44 1.38 -11.92
CA LYS A 71 8.05 0.65 -10.80
C LYS A 71 7.20 -0.53 -10.33
N LEU A 72 5.89 -0.46 -10.54
CA LEU A 72 4.91 -1.48 -10.10
C LEU A 72 4.67 -2.58 -11.13
N LYS A 73 5.33 -2.54 -12.29
CA LYS A 73 5.19 -3.58 -13.31
C LYS A 73 6.03 -4.83 -13.00
N GLY A 74 5.51 -6.00 -13.38
CA GLY A 74 6.21 -7.28 -13.26
C GLY A 74 6.43 -7.75 -11.81
N LEU A 75 5.57 -7.33 -10.90
CA LEU A 75 5.52 -7.80 -9.52
C LEU A 75 4.94 -9.21 -9.46
N ASP A 76 5.33 -9.96 -8.43
CA ASP A 76 4.67 -11.21 -8.08
C ASP A 76 3.38 -10.93 -7.30
N VAL A 77 3.42 -9.98 -6.37
CA VAL A 77 2.26 -9.60 -5.56
C VAL A 77 2.15 -8.07 -5.47
N LEU A 78 0.94 -7.57 -5.72
CA LEU A 78 0.55 -6.18 -5.50
C LEU A 78 -0.57 -6.12 -4.46
N VAL A 79 -0.40 -5.32 -3.41
CA VAL A 79 -1.49 -4.92 -2.51
C VAL A 79 -1.87 -3.49 -2.83
N LEU A 80 -3.15 -3.26 -3.16
CA LEU A 80 -3.69 -1.97 -3.58
C LEU A 80 -5.00 -1.66 -2.84
N ASN A 81 -5.28 -0.38 -2.56
CA ASN A 81 -6.56 -0.03 -1.97
C ASN A 81 -7.70 -0.05 -2.99
N ALA A 82 -8.86 -0.55 -2.56
CA ALA A 82 -10.13 -0.45 -3.28
C ALA A 82 -11.24 -0.16 -2.27
N LEU A 83 -11.61 1.12 -2.10
CA LEU A 83 -12.45 1.51 -0.98
C LEU A 83 -13.89 1.00 -1.09
N ARG A 84 -14.53 1.20 -2.23
CA ARG A 84 -15.95 0.89 -2.51
C ARG A 84 -16.27 0.97 -4.00
N ARG A 85 -17.53 0.71 -4.38
CA ARG A 85 -17.94 0.76 -5.78
C ARG A 85 -18.16 2.19 -6.28
N GLU A 86 -18.72 3.07 -5.46
CA GLU A 86 -19.00 4.46 -5.80
C GLU A 86 -17.74 5.32 -5.69
N SER A 87 -17.68 6.36 -6.50
CA SER A 87 -16.57 7.30 -6.54
C SER A 87 -16.25 7.88 -5.15
N HIS A 88 -14.96 8.05 -4.89
CA HIS A 88 -14.44 8.66 -3.69
C HIS A 88 -13.34 9.67 -4.02
N ILE A 89 -13.29 10.77 -3.27
CA ILE A 89 -12.39 11.89 -3.57
C ILE A 89 -10.90 11.54 -3.41
N SER A 90 -10.58 10.54 -2.60
CA SER A 90 -9.19 10.25 -2.21
C SER A 90 -8.75 8.79 -2.34
N HIS A 91 -9.65 7.88 -2.73
CA HIS A 91 -9.35 6.46 -2.86
C HIS A 91 -9.86 5.93 -4.20
N PHE A 92 -9.19 4.91 -4.73
CA PHE A 92 -9.69 4.16 -5.86
C PHE A 92 -11.01 3.46 -5.52
N THR A 93 -11.94 3.49 -6.46
CA THR A 93 -13.09 2.58 -6.48
C THR A 93 -12.64 1.16 -6.83
N LEU A 94 -13.51 0.17 -6.61
CA LEU A 94 -13.27 -1.21 -7.04
C LEU A 94 -12.95 -1.30 -8.55
N ALA A 95 -13.70 -0.57 -9.38
CA ALA A 95 -13.51 -0.57 -10.83
C ALA A 95 -12.17 0.07 -11.25
N GLU A 96 -11.80 1.21 -10.64
CA GLU A 96 -10.51 1.89 -10.90
C GLU A 96 -9.33 1.05 -10.44
N ALA A 97 -9.42 0.44 -9.25
CA ALA A 97 -8.39 -0.44 -8.71
C ALA A 97 -8.22 -1.69 -9.60
N THR A 98 -9.33 -2.28 -10.07
CA THR A 98 -9.31 -3.44 -10.98
C THR A 98 -8.66 -3.09 -12.31
N ALA A 99 -9.02 -1.96 -12.92
CA ALA A 99 -8.40 -1.51 -14.16
C ALA A 99 -6.89 -1.27 -14.00
N LEU A 100 -6.48 -0.64 -12.90
CA LEU A 100 -5.07 -0.42 -12.58
C LEU A 100 -4.31 -1.74 -12.32
N ALA A 101 -4.90 -2.68 -11.59
CA ALA A 101 -4.30 -3.99 -11.35
C ALA A 101 -4.04 -4.76 -12.66
N ILE A 102 -5.01 -4.74 -13.59
CA ILE A 102 -4.86 -5.34 -14.94
C ILE A 102 -3.75 -4.63 -15.73
N GLU A 103 -3.69 -3.30 -15.68
CA GLU A 103 -2.65 -2.50 -16.36
C GLU A 103 -1.24 -2.84 -15.85
N LEU A 104 -1.08 -2.96 -14.53
CA LEU A 104 0.21 -3.24 -13.89
C LEU A 104 0.66 -4.70 -14.06
N GLY A 105 -0.28 -5.63 -14.17
CA GLY A 105 -0.02 -7.03 -14.52
C GLY A 105 0.80 -7.80 -13.49
N ALA A 106 0.59 -7.55 -12.19
CA ALA A 106 1.15 -8.41 -11.15
C ALA A 106 0.57 -9.83 -11.27
N LYS A 107 1.33 -10.86 -10.86
CA LYS A 107 0.84 -12.25 -10.89
C LYS A 107 -0.37 -12.45 -9.99
N GLN A 108 -0.37 -11.77 -8.84
CA GLN A 108 -1.47 -11.74 -7.88
C GLN A 108 -1.65 -10.32 -7.33
N THR A 109 -2.89 -9.83 -7.32
CA THR A 109 -3.25 -8.57 -6.67
C THR A 109 -4.23 -8.81 -5.55
N TYR A 110 -4.01 -8.18 -4.40
CA TYR A 110 -4.95 -8.18 -3.29
C TYR A 110 -5.45 -6.76 -3.02
N PHE A 111 -6.78 -6.59 -3.00
CA PHE A 111 -7.35 -5.32 -2.59
C PHE A 111 -7.50 -5.25 -1.08
N THR A 112 -7.15 -4.10 -0.52
CA THR A 112 -7.24 -3.76 0.90
C THR A 112 -7.95 -2.42 1.10
N HIS A 113 -8.09 -1.98 2.35
CA HIS A 113 -8.70 -0.69 2.71
C HIS A 113 -10.17 -0.59 2.26
N MET A 114 -10.88 -1.71 2.27
CA MET A 114 -12.27 -1.80 1.84
C MET A 114 -13.22 -1.30 2.92
N SER A 115 -14.21 -0.51 2.52
CA SER A 115 -15.35 -0.20 3.39
C SER A 115 -16.42 -1.30 3.28
N HIS A 116 -17.34 -1.32 4.25
CA HIS A 116 -18.52 -2.22 4.21
C HIS A 116 -19.42 -2.02 2.98
N GLN A 117 -19.26 -0.91 2.24
CA GLN A 117 -20.01 -0.59 1.04
C GLN A 117 -19.51 -1.31 -0.22
N ILE A 118 -18.39 -2.02 -0.16
CA ILE A 118 -17.86 -2.74 -1.32
C ILE A 118 -18.71 -3.97 -1.66
N GLY A 119 -19.32 -4.58 -0.67
CA GLY A 119 -20.13 -5.80 -0.76
C GLY A 119 -19.61 -6.92 0.13
N LEU A 120 -20.22 -8.10 0.01
CA LEU A 120 -19.74 -9.29 0.70
C LEU A 120 -18.48 -9.82 0.03
N HIS A 121 -17.52 -10.30 0.81
CA HIS A 121 -16.20 -10.74 0.33
C HIS A 121 -16.31 -11.80 -0.80
N GLU A 122 -17.10 -12.84 -0.57
CA GLU A 122 -17.26 -13.94 -1.54
C GLU A 122 -17.89 -13.46 -2.86
N ASP A 123 -18.90 -12.58 -2.79
CA ASP A 123 -19.59 -12.05 -3.96
C ASP A 123 -18.65 -11.17 -4.80
N VAL A 124 -17.88 -10.29 -4.13
CA VAL A 124 -16.93 -9.40 -4.81
C VAL A 124 -15.79 -10.20 -5.42
N CYS A 125 -15.21 -11.17 -4.72
CA CYS A 125 -14.15 -12.03 -5.29
C CYS A 125 -14.64 -12.79 -6.52
N ALA A 126 -15.89 -13.25 -6.54
CA ALA A 126 -16.47 -13.94 -7.70
C ALA A 126 -16.63 -13.03 -8.95
N GLU A 127 -16.69 -11.72 -8.77
CA GLU A 127 -16.78 -10.73 -9.87
C GLU A 127 -15.40 -10.31 -10.40
N LEU A 128 -14.33 -10.51 -9.62
CA LEU A 128 -12.99 -10.06 -9.97
C LEU A 128 -12.33 -10.98 -11.01
N PRO A 129 -11.48 -10.42 -11.89
CA PRO A 129 -10.67 -11.23 -12.81
C PRO A 129 -9.73 -12.19 -12.08
N GLU A 130 -9.32 -13.26 -12.75
CA GLU A 130 -8.29 -14.19 -12.25
C GLU A 130 -7.03 -13.43 -11.85
N GLY A 131 -6.44 -13.79 -10.72
CA GLY A 131 -5.26 -13.13 -10.14
C GLY A 131 -5.56 -11.84 -9.39
N ILE A 132 -6.83 -11.51 -9.16
CA ILE A 132 -7.23 -10.35 -8.33
C ILE A 132 -8.25 -10.82 -7.29
N ASP A 133 -7.95 -10.58 -6.00
CA ASP A 133 -8.81 -10.95 -4.88
C ASP A 133 -8.93 -9.83 -3.85
N LEU A 134 -9.90 -9.93 -2.96
CA LEU A 134 -9.94 -9.12 -1.75
C LEU A 134 -9.04 -9.74 -0.67
N ALA A 135 -8.26 -8.92 0.03
CA ALA A 135 -7.58 -9.35 1.25
C ALA A 135 -8.59 -9.64 2.38
N TYR A 136 -8.18 -10.43 3.36
CA TYR A 136 -8.98 -10.75 4.56
C TYR A 136 -8.08 -10.87 5.78
N ASP A 137 -8.66 -10.75 6.97
CA ASP A 137 -7.92 -10.86 8.23
C ASP A 137 -7.33 -12.26 8.40
N GLY A 138 -6.02 -12.33 8.58
CA GLY A 138 -5.27 -13.57 8.68
C GLY A 138 -4.70 -14.09 7.35
N LEU A 139 -4.89 -13.37 6.22
CA LEU A 139 -4.21 -13.69 4.97
C LEU A 139 -2.68 -13.66 5.18
N SER A 140 -2.02 -14.74 4.84
CA SER A 140 -0.56 -14.84 4.81
C SER A 140 -0.08 -15.10 3.39
N ILE A 141 0.96 -14.38 2.99
CA ILE A 141 1.54 -14.48 1.64
C ILE A 141 3.03 -14.77 1.80
N ASP A 142 3.47 -15.92 1.28
CA ASP A 142 4.88 -16.24 1.22
C ASP A 142 5.50 -15.53 0.02
N LEU A 143 6.50 -14.69 0.28
CA LEU A 143 7.25 -14.00 -0.76
C LEU A 143 8.52 -14.79 -1.07
N PRO A 144 8.81 -15.06 -2.35
CA PRO A 144 10.09 -15.69 -2.73
C PRO A 144 11.25 -14.72 -2.38
N ASP A 145 12.39 -15.32 -2.03
CA ASP A 145 13.65 -14.62 -1.72
C ASP A 145 14.19 -13.82 -2.93
#